data_c5a2cfb7b914624bef34ce19c3ad556b
#
_entry.id   c5a2cfb7b914624bef34ce19c3ad556b
#
_cell.length_a   1.000
_cell.length_b   1.000
_cell.length_c   1.000
_cell.angle_alpha   90.00
_cell.angle_beta   90.00
_cell.angle_gamma   90.00
#
_symmetry.space_group_name_H-M   'P 1'
#
loop_
_entity.id
_entity.type
_entity.pdbx_description
1 polymer ?
#
loop_
_entity_poly.entity_id
_entity_poly.type
_entity_poly.pdbx_seq_one_letter_code
_entity_poly.pdbx_strand_id
1 'polypeptide(L)'
;MVDADGKVIARNKHLLSLKDMNQSENLEALLDAGASSLKIEGRLKDVSYVKNVTAYYRQKLDAILKRRKEYIRASSGTVKLAFRPQLDKSFSRGFTDYFVHGRNPGIFSFDTPKSLGEEVGTVKEIRGNYLTVAGVKSFSNGDGLCYLDERGKLCGFRVNRVDGNKLYPQEMPRVKPKTRLYRNFDQEFERVMQKKSAERKIAVTLRLEENNFGFTLSVADEDDNRISLAMPREKELARTPQLENLKNQLSKLGNTPFEAESVEIVLSDNWFIPSSELSDLRRRAVEKLLEARRINYPREVWRVPETHHAFPAQELTYLGNVMNGAAAAFYHDHGVRRIAPAFEKEAPEKAVLMFCKHCLRYSMGWCPVHHKVRSPYREPYFLVSSDGKRFRLQFDCKLCQMKVYAEE
;
A
#
# COMPACT_ATOMS: atom_id res chain seq x y z
N MET A 1 -23.60 19.27 -8.53
CA MET A 1 -23.05 20.04 -9.67
C MET A 1 -24.19 20.74 -10.38
N VAL A 2 -24.01 21.99 -10.72
CA VAL A 2 -24.99 22.78 -11.47
C VAL A 2 -24.31 23.45 -12.67
N ASP A 3 -25.08 23.90 -13.64
CA ASP A 3 -24.61 24.68 -14.78
C ASP A 3 -24.65 26.21 -14.51
N ALA A 4 -24.35 27.02 -15.52
CA ALA A 4 -24.34 28.49 -15.42
C ALA A 4 -25.70 29.07 -15.02
N ASP A 5 -26.79 28.44 -15.42
CA ASP A 5 -28.14 28.88 -15.15
C ASP A 5 -28.72 28.28 -13.86
N GLY A 6 -27.90 27.56 -13.07
CA GLY A 6 -28.30 26.91 -11.83
C GLY A 6 -29.03 25.57 -12.01
N LYS A 7 -29.16 25.07 -13.23
CA LYS A 7 -29.80 23.79 -13.53
C LYS A 7 -28.97 22.65 -12.98
N VAL A 8 -29.60 21.74 -12.25
CA VAL A 8 -28.92 20.62 -11.59
C VAL A 8 -28.47 19.59 -12.61
N ILE A 9 -27.17 19.32 -12.65
CA ILE A 9 -26.52 18.29 -13.47
C ILE A 9 -26.42 16.99 -12.69
N ALA A 10 -25.97 17.05 -11.44
CA ALA A 10 -25.87 15.91 -10.54
C ALA A 10 -26.14 16.32 -9.10
N ARG A 11 -26.90 15.50 -8.37
CA ARG A 11 -27.27 15.75 -6.97
C ARG A 11 -26.80 14.61 -6.09
N ASN A 12 -26.27 14.93 -4.89
CA ASN A 12 -25.84 13.96 -3.88
C ASN A 12 -24.81 12.95 -4.42
N LYS A 13 -23.86 13.44 -5.25
CA LYS A 13 -22.79 12.64 -5.83
C LYS A 13 -21.43 13.18 -5.42
N HIS A 14 -20.47 12.29 -5.24
CA HIS A 14 -19.08 12.60 -4.90
C HIS A 14 -18.25 12.66 -6.18
N LEU A 15 -18.45 13.70 -7.00
CA LEU A 15 -17.96 13.78 -8.37
C LEU A 15 -16.42 13.82 -8.51
N LEU A 16 -15.70 14.18 -7.44
CA LEU A 16 -14.24 14.13 -7.40
C LEU A 16 -13.69 12.83 -6.77
N SER A 17 -14.57 11.92 -6.32
CA SER A 17 -14.14 10.64 -5.75
C SER A 17 -13.74 9.66 -6.85
N LEU A 18 -12.53 9.11 -6.70
CA LEU A 18 -11.96 8.11 -7.61
C LEU A 18 -12.00 6.72 -6.96
N LYS A 19 -11.99 5.69 -7.78
CA LYS A 19 -11.63 4.34 -7.40
C LYS A 19 -10.21 4.29 -6.88
N ASP A 20 -9.86 3.25 -6.14
CA ASP A 20 -8.51 3.09 -5.61
C ASP A 20 -7.56 2.59 -6.71
N MET A 21 -6.38 3.21 -6.79
CA MET A 21 -5.37 2.85 -7.79
C MET A 21 -4.80 1.47 -7.46
N ASN A 22 -4.85 0.58 -8.43
CA ASN A 22 -4.27 -0.75 -8.36
C ASN A 22 -3.42 -1.02 -9.61
N GLN A 23 -2.10 -1.11 -9.43
CA GLN A 23 -1.14 -1.36 -10.49
C GLN A 23 -0.57 -2.79 -10.43
N SER A 24 -1.18 -3.69 -9.69
CA SER A 24 -0.64 -5.03 -9.47
C SER A 24 -0.50 -5.87 -10.74
N GLU A 25 -1.37 -5.66 -11.72
CA GLU A 25 -1.27 -6.35 -13.01
C GLU A 25 -0.27 -5.68 -13.97
N ASN A 26 0.11 -4.44 -13.69
CA ASN A 26 1.06 -3.66 -14.48
C ASN A 26 2.49 -3.67 -13.89
N LEU A 27 2.73 -4.41 -12.80
CA LEU A 27 4.02 -4.39 -12.09
C LEU A 27 5.20 -4.72 -12.98
N GLU A 28 5.09 -5.74 -13.83
CA GLU A 28 6.17 -6.16 -14.70
C GLU A 28 6.50 -5.08 -15.74
N ALA A 29 5.48 -4.49 -16.37
CA ALA A 29 5.66 -3.39 -17.30
C ALA A 29 6.25 -2.14 -16.63
N LEU A 30 5.91 -1.88 -15.34
CA LEU A 30 6.50 -0.79 -14.57
C LEU A 30 7.98 -1.03 -14.27
N LEU A 31 8.38 -2.27 -13.95
CA LEU A 31 9.78 -2.64 -13.78
C LEU A 31 10.55 -2.48 -15.10
N ASP A 32 9.99 -2.97 -16.23
CA ASP A 32 10.59 -2.81 -17.56
C ASP A 32 10.75 -1.33 -17.97
N ALA A 33 9.85 -0.47 -17.49
CA ALA A 33 9.96 0.99 -17.66
C ALA A 33 10.98 1.66 -16.72
N GLY A 34 11.68 0.90 -15.87
CA GLY A 34 12.74 1.39 -14.98
C GLY A 34 12.29 1.74 -13.55
N ALA A 35 11.07 1.39 -13.14
CA ALA A 35 10.65 1.61 -11.76
C ALA A 35 11.39 0.68 -10.80
N SER A 36 12.26 1.23 -9.96
CA SER A 36 13.06 0.50 -8.97
C SER A 36 12.45 0.51 -7.56
N SER A 37 11.48 1.37 -7.30
CA SER A 37 10.82 1.52 -6.01
C SER A 37 9.34 1.79 -6.17
N LEU A 38 8.51 1.16 -5.34
CA LEU A 38 7.07 1.29 -5.35
C LEU A 38 6.60 1.87 -4.01
N LYS A 39 5.83 2.97 -4.06
CA LYS A 39 5.23 3.57 -2.88
C LYS A 39 3.78 3.15 -2.74
N ILE A 40 3.43 2.57 -1.59
CA ILE A 40 2.06 2.26 -1.21
C ILE A 40 1.56 3.37 -0.27
N GLU A 41 0.48 4.05 -0.66
CA GLU A 41 -0.13 5.09 0.18
C GLU A 41 -1.16 4.47 1.11
N GLY A 42 -0.92 4.60 2.42
CA GLY A 42 -1.78 4.06 3.48
C GLY A 42 -2.29 5.10 4.47
N ARG A 43 -2.16 6.40 4.16
CA ARG A 43 -2.64 7.47 5.03
C ARG A 43 -4.15 7.38 5.24
N LEU A 44 -4.60 7.50 6.49
CA LEU A 44 -5.98 7.31 6.90
C LEU A 44 -6.53 5.89 6.66
N LYS A 45 -5.66 4.90 6.55
CA LYS A 45 -6.00 3.48 6.48
C LYS A 45 -5.59 2.78 7.76
N ASP A 46 -6.24 1.67 8.07
CA ASP A 46 -5.90 0.81 9.21
C ASP A 46 -4.68 -0.08 8.95
N VAL A 47 -4.22 -0.74 10.00
CA VAL A 47 -3.07 -1.66 9.94
C VAL A 47 -3.36 -2.87 9.04
N SER A 48 -4.61 -3.35 9.03
CA SER A 48 -5.04 -4.48 8.20
C SER A 48 -4.90 -4.16 6.72
N TYR A 49 -5.28 -2.95 6.30
CA TYR A 49 -5.06 -2.46 4.95
C TYR A 49 -3.57 -2.48 4.57
N VAL A 50 -2.71 -1.91 5.43
CA VAL A 50 -1.26 -1.84 5.15
C VAL A 50 -0.66 -3.23 5.02
N LYS A 51 -0.97 -4.15 5.95
CA LYS A 51 -0.51 -5.54 5.90
C LYS A 51 -0.97 -6.24 4.62
N ASN A 52 -2.26 -6.13 4.30
CA ASN A 52 -2.89 -6.81 3.16
C ASN A 52 -2.32 -6.34 1.82
N VAL A 53 -2.30 -5.02 1.59
CA VAL A 53 -1.81 -4.44 0.34
C VAL A 53 -0.31 -4.68 0.15
N THR A 54 0.49 -4.47 1.20
CA THR A 54 1.93 -4.71 1.14
C THR A 54 2.24 -6.18 0.86
N ALA A 55 1.55 -7.10 1.52
CA ALA A 55 1.71 -8.54 1.30
C ALA A 55 1.31 -8.95 -0.13
N TYR A 56 0.22 -8.38 -0.65
CA TYR A 56 -0.25 -8.66 -2.02
C TYR A 56 0.80 -8.27 -3.06
N TYR A 57 1.28 -7.03 -3.00
CA TYR A 57 2.32 -6.53 -3.91
C TYR A 57 3.63 -7.28 -3.73
N ARG A 58 4.01 -7.63 -2.50
CA ARG A 58 5.22 -8.43 -2.24
C ARG A 58 5.15 -9.80 -2.91
N GLN A 59 4.05 -10.51 -2.79
CA GLN A 59 3.87 -11.81 -3.46
C GLN A 59 3.93 -11.70 -4.99
N LYS A 60 3.31 -10.66 -5.56
CA LYS A 60 3.38 -10.40 -7.01
C LYS A 60 4.82 -10.13 -7.47
N LEU A 61 5.56 -9.28 -6.73
CA LEU A 61 6.96 -9.00 -7.03
C LEU A 61 7.85 -10.25 -6.89
N ASP A 62 7.67 -11.03 -5.84
CA ASP A 62 8.45 -12.27 -5.64
C ASP A 62 8.23 -13.26 -6.78
N ALA A 63 7.00 -13.36 -7.30
CA ALA A 63 6.69 -14.20 -8.45
C ALA A 63 7.38 -13.69 -9.74
N ILE A 64 7.46 -12.38 -9.95
CA ILE A 64 8.20 -11.78 -11.07
C ILE A 64 9.70 -12.06 -10.93
N LEU A 65 10.29 -11.74 -9.77
CA LEU A 65 11.72 -11.93 -9.50
C LEU A 65 12.17 -13.40 -9.62
N LYS A 66 11.27 -14.35 -9.31
CA LYS A 66 11.57 -15.78 -9.48
C LYS A 66 11.78 -16.18 -10.95
N ARG A 67 11.04 -15.57 -11.89
CA ARG A 67 11.12 -15.91 -13.32
C ARG A 67 12.01 -14.97 -14.16
N ARG A 68 12.15 -13.69 -13.72
CA ARG A 68 12.91 -12.64 -14.41
C ARG A 68 14.24 -12.43 -13.70
N LYS A 69 15.30 -13.05 -14.21
CA LYS A 69 16.64 -13.06 -13.58
C LYS A 69 17.44 -11.78 -13.76
N GLU A 70 17.01 -10.91 -14.67
CA GLU A 70 17.55 -9.56 -14.85
C GLU A 70 17.18 -8.59 -13.71
N TYR A 71 16.20 -8.96 -12.88
CA TYR A 71 15.84 -8.20 -11.69
C TYR A 71 16.34 -8.88 -10.43
N ILE A 72 16.86 -8.10 -9.51
CA ILE A 72 17.28 -8.55 -8.18
C ILE A 72 16.47 -7.87 -7.10
N ARG A 73 16.37 -8.52 -5.96
CA ARG A 73 15.72 -7.95 -4.79
C ARG A 73 16.64 -6.89 -4.15
N ALA A 74 16.13 -5.67 -3.97
CA ALA A 74 16.85 -4.59 -3.28
C ALA A 74 16.84 -4.73 -1.74
N SER A 75 16.06 -5.65 -1.19
CA SER A 75 15.86 -5.78 0.25
C SER A 75 16.03 -7.22 0.71
N SER A 76 16.71 -7.40 1.84
CA SER A 76 17.00 -8.71 2.43
C SER A 76 15.76 -9.40 3.01
N GLY A 77 15.84 -10.70 3.14
CA GLY A 77 14.86 -11.53 3.84
C GLY A 77 13.68 -11.97 2.99
N THR A 78 13.03 -13.01 3.48
CA THR A 78 11.83 -13.61 2.89
C THR A 78 10.63 -13.38 3.80
N VAL A 79 9.47 -13.07 3.22
CA VAL A 79 8.23 -12.83 3.96
C VAL A 79 7.42 -14.13 4.04
N LYS A 80 7.05 -14.51 5.27
CA LYS A 80 6.09 -15.59 5.56
C LYS A 80 4.77 -14.96 5.96
N LEU A 81 3.68 -15.40 5.33
CA LEU A 81 2.33 -14.89 5.57
C LEU A 81 1.47 -16.00 6.18
N ALA A 82 0.71 -15.68 7.23
CA ALA A 82 -0.29 -16.54 7.82
C ALA A 82 -1.69 -16.36 7.19
N PHE A 83 -1.79 -15.62 6.09
CA PHE A 83 -3.02 -15.33 5.38
C PHE A 83 -2.77 -15.23 3.87
N ARG A 84 -3.85 -15.33 3.09
CA ARG A 84 -3.83 -15.06 1.66
C ARG A 84 -4.22 -13.60 1.42
N PRO A 85 -3.34 -12.76 0.87
CA PRO A 85 -3.66 -11.37 0.59
C PRO A 85 -4.75 -11.25 -0.49
N GLN A 86 -5.74 -10.37 -0.25
CA GLN A 86 -6.85 -10.07 -1.16
C GLN A 86 -7.21 -8.59 -1.02
N LEU A 87 -7.00 -7.80 -2.07
CA LEU A 87 -7.12 -6.34 -2.00
C LEU A 87 -8.54 -5.86 -1.64
N ASP A 88 -9.56 -6.58 -2.09
CA ASP A 88 -10.97 -6.28 -1.88
C ASP A 88 -11.47 -6.55 -0.44
N LYS A 89 -10.71 -7.32 0.36
CA LYS A 89 -11.02 -7.56 1.79
C LYS A 89 -10.65 -6.42 2.73
N SER A 90 -9.96 -5.41 2.24
CA SER A 90 -9.66 -4.17 2.96
C SER A 90 -10.35 -2.98 2.29
N PHE A 91 -10.02 -1.75 2.71
CA PHE A 91 -10.66 -0.57 2.14
C PHE A 91 -10.57 -0.54 0.61
N SER A 92 -11.73 -0.54 -0.07
CA SER A 92 -11.81 -0.45 -1.52
C SER A 92 -13.09 0.27 -1.97
N ARG A 93 -12.95 1.21 -2.92
CA ARG A 93 -14.03 1.86 -3.67
C ARG A 93 -14.19 1.27 -5.07
N GLY A 94 -13.70 0.04 -5.27
CA GLY A 94 -13.38 -0.54 -6.56
C GLY A 94 -11.99 -0.11 -7.04
N PHE A 95 -11.45 -0.81 -8.05
CA PHE A 95 -10.09 -0.61 -8.52
C PHE A 95 -10.03 0.02 -9.89
N THR A 96 -8.93 0.73 -10.15
CA THR A 96 -8.59 1.30 -11.45
C THR A 96 -7.06 1.32 -11.62
N ASP A 97 -6.59 1.09 -12.83
CA ASP A 97 -5.21 1.33 -13.26
C ASP A 97 -4.94 2.80 -13.65
N TYR A 98 -5.97 3.63 -13.48
CA TYR A 98 -5.99 5.04 -13.81
C TYR A 98 -5.83 5.26 -15.32
N PHE A 99 -4.70 5.79 -15.78
CA PHE A 99 -4.45 6.11 -17.20
C PHE A 99 -3.26 5.37 -17.79
N VAL A 100 -2.81 4.28 -17.17
CA VAL A 100 -1.64 3.52 -17.66
C VAL A 100 -1.84 3.02 -19.10
N HIS A 101 -3.04 2.56 -19.41
CA HIS A 101 -3.40 2.10 -20.76
C HIS A 101 -4.21 3.13 -21.58
N GLY A 102 -4.10 4.39 -21.20
CA GLY A 102 -4.84 5.47 -21.84
C GLY A 102 -6.07 5.92 -21.03
N ARG A 103 -6.86 6.84 -21.60
CA ARG A 103 -8.01 7.38 -20.90
C ARG A 103 -9.13 6.36 -20.74
N ASN A 104 -9.57 6.20 -19.51
CA ASN A 104 -10.64 5.33 -19.10
C ASN A 104 -11.75 6.14 -18.42
N PRO A 105 -13.01 6.09 -18.88
CA PRO A 105 -14.12 6.80 -18.25
C PRO A 105 -14.52 6.22 -16.89
N GLY A 106 -14.18 4.96 -16.62
CA GLY A 106 -14.61 4.21 -15.42
C GLY A 106 -13.75 4.37 -14.16
N ILE A 107 -12.92 5.42 -14.07
CA ILE A 107 -11.97 5.62 -12.94
C ILE A 107 -12.61 6.19 -11.67
N PHE A 108 -13.87 6.56 -11.70
CA PHE A 108 -14.55 7.28 -10.61
C PHE A 108 -15.43 6.38 -9.73
N SER A 109 -15.69 6.86 -8.51
CA SER A 109 -16.64 6.30 -7.54
C SER A 109 -17.61 7.42 -7.10
N PHE A 110 -18.57 7.79 -7.95
CA PHE A 110 -19.45 8.93 -7.72
C PHE A 110 -20.50 8.69 -6.61
N ASP A 111 -20.85 7.45 -6.35
CA ASP A 111 -21.91 7.11 -5.40
C ASP A 111 -21.43 7.19 -3.95
N THR A 112 -20.17 6.88 -3.70
CA THR A 112 -19.62 6.90 -2.34
C THR A 112 -18.10 7.14 -2.32
N PRO A 113 -17.60 7.94 -1.34
CA PRO A 113 -16.18 8.03 -1.04
C PRO A 113 -15.74 6.95 -0.02
N LYS A 114 -16.70 6.18 0.53
CA LYS A 114 -16.46 5.13 1.52
C LYS A 114 -16.17 3.80 0.85
N SER A 115 -15.58 2.87 1.61
CA SER A 115 -15.33 1.52 1.14
C SER A 115 -16.65 0.78 0.83
N LEU A 116 -16.69 0.15 -0.33
CA LEU A 116 -17.66 -0.91 -0.65
C LEU A 116 -17.13 -2.28 -0.19
N GLY A 117 -15.83 -2.52 -0.36
CA GLY A 117 -15.20 -3.80 -0.07
C GLY A 117 -15.49 -4.87 -1.14
N GLU A 118 -15.53 -6.12 -0.71
CA GLU A 118 -15.69 -7.30 -1.55
C GLU A 118 -17.16 -7.48 -1.97
N GLU A 119 -17.44 -7.69 -3.26
CA GLU A 119 -18.77 -8.12 -3.69
C GLU A 119 -19.04 -9.57 -3.26
N VAL A 120 -20.12 -9.79 -2.49
CA VAL A 120 -20.41 -11.10 -1.90
C VAL A 120 -21.65 -11.77 -2.49
N GLY A 121 -22.39 -11.09 -3.34
CA GLY A 121 -23.55 -11.65 -4.03
C GLY A 121 -24.76 -10.72 -4.02
N THR A 122 -25.93 -11.28 -4.24
CA THR A 122 -27.21 -10.55 -4.27
C THR A 122 -28.19 -11.12 -3.27
N VAL A 123 -29.06 -10.28 -2.71
CA VAL A 123 -30.18 -10.72 -1.87
C VAL A 123 -31.09 -11.64 -2.68
N LYS A 124 -31.29 -12.87 -2.22
CA LYS A 124 -32.18 -13.86 -2.83
C LYS A 124 -33.59 -13.75 -2.27
N GLU A 125 -33.71 -13.84 -0.94
CA GLU A 125 -34.99 -13.78 -0.23
C GLU A 125 -34.85 -13.00 1.08
N ILE A 126 -35.97 -12.44 1.55
CA ILE A 126 -36.06 -11.77 2.84
C ILE A 126 -37.25 -12.42 3.57
N ARG A 127 -36.99 -12.94 4.77
CA ARG A 127 -38.01 -13.63 5.58
C ARG A 127 -37.87 -13.25 7.05
N GLY A 128 -38.88 -12.56 7.59
CA GLY A 128 -38.91 -12.21 9.00
C GLY A 128 -37.62 -11.50 9.46
N ASN A 129 -36.81 -12.19 10.24
CA ASN A 129 -35.57 -11.65 10.84
C ASN A 129 -34.28 -12.08 10.14
N TYR A 130 -34.34 -12.68 8.93
CA TYR A 130 -33.17 -13.04 8.17
C TYR A 130 -33.33 -12.76 6.67
N LEU A 131 -32.23 -12.69 5.99
CA LEU A 131 -32.15 -12.66 4.52
C LEU A 131 -31.23 -13.79 4.03
N THR A 132 -31.44 -14.24 2.79
CA THR A 132 -30.55 -15.18 2.11
C THR A 132 -29.82 -14.49 0.96
N VAL A 133 -28.59 -14.93 0.70
CA VAL A 133 -27.73 -14.37 -0.34
C VAL A 133 -27.45 -15.41 -1.40
N ALA A 134 -27.64 -15.04 -2.66
CA ALA A 134 -27.19 -15.80 -3.82
C ALA A 134 -25.75 -15.39 -4.14
N GLY A 135 -24.80 -16.28 -3.91
CA GLY A 135 -23.37 -16.09 -4.11
C GLY A 135 -22.59 -17.30 -3.63
N VAL A 136 -21.28 -17.30 -3.90
CA VAL A 136 -20.35 -18.39 -3.54
C VAL A 136 -19.50 -18.09 -2.31
N LYS A 137 -19.67 -16.90 -1.72
CA LYS A 137 -18.87 -16.44 -0.57
C LYS A 137 -19.47 -16.97 0.74
N SER A 138 -18.60 -17.36 1.67
CA SER A 138 -18.96 -17.64 3.05
C SER A 138 -19.08 -16.37 3.87
N PHE A 139 -19.90 -16.42 4.92
CA PHE A 139 -20.10 -15.33 5.86
C PHE A 139 -19.75 -15.76 7.27
N SER A 140 -19.37 -14.79 8.10
CA SER A 140 -19.06 -14.99 9.51
C SER A 140 -19.89 -14.08 10.40
N ASN A 141 -20.14 -14.54 11.63
CA ASN A 141 -20.78 -13.69 12.64
C ASN A 141 -19.91 -12.46 12.87
N GLY A 142 -20.51 -11.29 12.80
CA GLY A 142 -19.82 -10.01 12.94
C GLY A 142 -19.38 -9.37 11.62
N ASP A 143 -19.62 -10.00 10.45
CA ASP A 143 -19.36 -9.37 9.16
C ASP A 143 -20.16 -8.06 9.01
N GLY A 144 -19.51 -7.05 8.46
CA GLY A 144 -20.14 -5.80 8.04
C GLY A 144 -20.48 -5.86 6.56
N LEU A 145 -21.76 -5.75 6.24
CA LEU A 145 -22.25 -5.73 4.86
C LEU A 145 -22.82 -4.35 4.50
N CYS A 146 -22.73 -4.00 3.23
CA CYS A 146 -23.28 -2.76 2.71
C CYS A 146 -23.88 -2.94 1.32
N TYR A 147 -24.71 -1.97 0.93
CA TYR A 147 -25.36 -1.91 -0.37
C TYR A 147 -25.65 -0.45 -0.75
N LEU A 148 -25.87 -0.19 -2.02
CA LEU A 148 -26.38 1.09 -2.50
C LEU A 148 -27.90 1.01 -2.60
N ASP A 149 -28.62 1.94 -1.96
CA ASP A 149 -30.06 2.04 -2.06
C ASP A 149 -30.50 2.58 -3.44
N GLU A 150 -31.80 2.68 -3.69
CA GLU A 150 -32.37 3.16 -4.95
C GLU A 150 -31.95 4.61 -5.31
N ARG A 151 -31.49 5.38 -4.31
CA ARG A 151 -31.00 6.75 -4.49
C ARG A 151 -29.47 6.78 -4.66
N GLY A 152 -28.81 5.60 -4.66
CA GLY A 152 -27.36 5.47 -4.71
C GLY A 152 -26.65 5.85 -3.41
N LYS A 153 -27.37 5.87 -2.27
CA LYS A 153 -26.78 6.11 -0.95
C LYS A 153 -26.25 4.80 -0.39
N LEU A 154 -25.02 4.83 0.12
CA LEU A 154 -24.42 3.68 0.80
C LEU A 154 -25.10 3.46 2.16
N CYS A 155 -25.69 2.27 2.33
CA CYS A 155 -26.30 1.78 3.55
C CYS A 155 -25.54 0.54 4.03
N GLY A 156 -25.36 0.38 5.33
CA GLY A 156 -24.65 -0.75 5.91
C GLY A 156 -25.44 -1.41 7.03
N PHE A 157 -25.13 -2.68 7.29
CA PHE A 157 -25.67 -3.44 8.42
C PHE A 157 -24.64 -4.46 8.89
N ARG A 158 -24.76 -4.90 10.15
CA ARG A 158 -23.92 -5.92 10.73
C ARG A 158 -24.67 -7.25 10.83
N VAL A 159 -23.97 -8.34 10.53
CA VAL A 159 -24.49 -9.70 10.64
C VAL A 159 -24.20 -10.23 12.05
N ASN A 160 -25.24 -10.47 12.84
CA ASN A 160 -25.11 -11.03 14.19
C ASN A 160 -24.88 -12.54 14.16
N ARG A 161 -25.65 -13.24 13.32
CA ARG A 161 -25.57 -14.69 13.21
C ARG A 161 -25.67 -15.12 11.75
N VAL A 162 -24.90 -16.13 11.43
CA VAL A 162 -24.90 -16.83 10.14
C VAL A 162 -25.33 -18.28 10.36
N ASP A 163 -26.21 -18.80 9.50
CA ASP A 163 -26.64 -20.20 9.44
C ASP A 163 -26.70 -20.60 7.96
N GLY A 164 -25.61 -21.18 7.48
CA GLY A 164 -25.41 -21.43 6.05
C GLY A 164 -25.41 -20.13 5.25
N ASN A 165 -26.39 -19.98 4.34
CA ASN A 165 -26.60 -18.75 3.55
C ASN A 165 -27.67 -17.81 4.14
N LYS A 166 -28.18 -18.12 5.34
CA LYS A 166 -29.12 -17.26 6.08
C LYS A 166 -28.33 -16.30 6.96
N LEU A 167 -28.51 -15.01 6.72
CA LEU A 167 -27.89 -13.94 7.48
C LEU A 167 -28.92 -13.30 8.39
N TYR A 168 -28.62 -13.27 9.69
CA TYR A 168 -29.44 -12.62 10.72
C TYR A 168 -28.77 -11.28 11.07
N PRO A 169 -29.23 -10.15 10.48
CA PRO A 169 -28.67 -8.84 10.80
C PRO A 169 -29.03 -8.39 12.22
N GLN A 170 -28.26 -7.45 12.77
CA GLN A 170 -28.62 -6.77 14.02
C GLN A 170 -29.94 -6.00 13.88
N GLU A 171 -30.08 -5.29 12.76
CA GLU A 171 -31.29 -4.62 12.33
C GLU A 171 -31.54 -4.99 10.88
N MET A 172 -32.81 -5.32 10.53
CA MET A 172 -33.14 -5.70 9.16
C MET A 172 -32.90 -4.53 8.20
N PRO A 173 -32.01 -4.70 7.21
CA PRO A 173 -31.74 -3.65 6.24
C PRO A 173 -32.95 -3.44 5.29
N ARG A 174 -33.10 -2.22 4.80
CA ARG A 174 -34.12 -1.90 3.79
C ARG A 174 -33.62 -2.31 2.39
N VAL A 175 -33.56 -3.61 2.15
CA VAL A 175 -33.11 -4.20 0.89
C VAL A 175 -34.28 -4.88 0.17
N LYS A 176 -34.14 -5.10 -1.13
CA LYS A 176 -35.06 -5.88 -1.97
C LYS A 176 -34.34 -7.11 -2.55
N PRO A 177 -35.07 -8.15 -2.97
CA PRO A 177 -34.49 -9.22 -3.79
C PRO A 177 -33.71 -8.64 -4.97
N LYS A 178 -32.58 -9.27 -5.33
CA LYS A 178 -31.59 -8.83 -6.34
C LYS A 178 -30.74 -7.60 -5.95
N THR A 179 -30.92 -7.00 -4.75
CA THR A 179 -29.98 -5.98 -4.25
C THR A 179 -28.59 -6.59 -4.12
N ARG A 180 -27.57 -5.94 -4.73
CA ARG A 180 -26.17 -6.34 -4.66
C ARG A 180 -25.60 -6.00 -3.29
N LEU A 181 -24.94 -6.96 -2.66
CA LEU A 181 -24.31 -6.82 -1.35
C LEU A 181 -22.79 -6.84 -1.48
N TYR A 182 -22.17 -6.01 -0.66
CA TYR A 182 -20.72 -5.94 -0.51
C TYR A 182 -20.35 -6.16 0.95
N ARG A 183 -19.17 -6.75 1.20
CA ARG A 183 -18.61 -6.92 2.54
C ARG A 183 -17.49 -5.91 2.74
N ASN A 184 -17.75 -4.87 3.52
CA ASN A 184 -16.78 -3.84 3.84
C ASN A 184 -16.02 -4.08 5.16
N PHE A 185 -16.38 -5.14 5.89
CA PHE A 185 -15.71 -5.63 7.09
C PHE A 185 -15.82 -7.15 7.17
N ASP A 186 -14.70 -7.85 6.99
CA ASP A 186 -14.59 -9.31 7.09
C ASP A 186 -14.05 -9.66 8.48
N GLN A 187 -14.93 -10.16 9.37
CA GLN A 187 -14.59 -10.43 10.76
C GLN A 187 -13.48 -11.49 10.91
N GLU A 188 -13.48 -12.52 10.08
CA GLU A 188 -12.48 -13.57 10.13
C GLU A 188 -11.12 -13.06 9.63
N PHE A 189 -11.11 -12.32 8.55
CA PHE A 189 -9.91 -11.69 8.01
C PHE A 189 -9.29 -10.73 9.03
N GLU A 190 -10.09 -9.86 9.65
CA GLU A 190 -9.62 -8.92 10.68
C GLU A 190 -9.03 -9.65 11.89
N ARG A 191 -9.64 -10.75 12.33
CA ARG A 191 -9.12 -11.56 13.43
C ARG A 191 -7.72 -12.13 13.13
N VAL A 192 -7.44 -12.48 11.88
CA VAL A 192 -6.10 -12.90 11.44
C VAL A 192 -5.15 -11.70 11.39
N MET A 193 -5.60 -10.55 10.88
CA MET A 193 -4.78 -9.33 10.78
C MET A 193 -4.35 -8.76 12.14
N GLN A 194 -5.16 -8.90 13.17
CA GLN A 194 -4.85 -8.47 14.53
C GLN A 194 -3.71 -9.27 15.18
N LYS A 195 -3.41 -10.46 14.65
CA LYS A 195 -2.32 -11.32 15.12
C LYS A 195 -1.01 -11.02 14.36
N LYS A 196 0.04 -11.77 14.68
CA LYS A 196 1.29 -11.82 13.90
C LYS A 196 1.03 -12.54 12.58
N SER A 197 0.48 -11.80 11.61
CA SER A 197 0.02 -12.34 10.33
C SER A 197 1.09 -12.33 9.23
N ALA A 198 2.15 -11.52 9.40
CA ALA A 198 3.28 -11.46 8.48
C ALA A 198 4.58 -11.37 9.27
N GLU A 199 5.59 -12.07 8.84
CA GLU A 199 6.93 -12.04 9.41
C GLU A 199 7.96 -12.06 8.28
N ARG A 200 8.97 -11.19 8.40
CA ARG A 200 10.11 -11.17 7.49
C ARG A 200 11.33 -11.67 8.23
N LYS A 201 12.02 -12.67 7.66
CA LYS A 201 13.25 -13.24 8.19
C LYS A 201 14.35 -13.21 7.15
N ILE A 202 15.56 -12.93 7.63
CA ILE A 202 16.80 -12.96 6.87
C ILE A 202 17.45 -14.30 7.10
N ALA A 203 17.77 -15.01 6.02
CA ALA A 203 18.43 -16.30 6.10
C ALA A 203 19.86 -16.14 6.62
N VAL A 204 20.26 -17.02 7.54
CA VAL A 204 21.63 -17.08 8.07
C VAL A 204 22.13 -18.51 8.09
N THR A 205 23.43 -18.67 7.78
CA THR A 205 24.16 -19.91 7.99
C THR A 205 25.00 -19.77 9.26
N LEU A 206 24.95 -20.80 10.10
CA LEU A 206 25.73 -20.84 11.35
C LEU A 206 26.71 -22.03 11.26
N ARG A 207 27.95 -21.81 11.63
CA ARG A 207 28.97 -22.84 11.67
C ARG A 207 29.72 -22.81 13.01
N LEU A 208 29.60 -23.88 13.78
CA LEU A 208 30.35 -24.08 15.03
C LEU A 208 31.50 -25.00 14.78
N GLU A 209 32.73 -24.51 15.04
CA GLU A 209 33.96 -25.25 14.87
C GLU A 209 34.72 -25.30 16.18
N GLU A 210 35.48 -26.37 16.38
CA GLU A 210 36.48 -26.36 17.46
C GLU A 210 37.75 -25.63 17.05
N ASN A 211 38.44 -25.06 18.04
CA ASN A 211 39.77 -24.47 17.91
C ASN A 211 40.64 -24.91 19.09
N ASN A 212 41.89 -24.46 19.10
CA ASN A 212 42.87 -24.87 20.14
C ASN A 212 42.46 -24.46 21.55
N PHE A 213 41.64 -23.44 21.72
CA PHE A 213 41.23 -22.85 23.02
C PHE A 213 39.77 -23.08 23.35
N GLY A 214 39.03 -23.85 22.56
CA GLY A 214 37.58 -24.07 22.74
C GLY A 214 36.84 -24.16 21.43
N PHE A 215 35.91 -23.22 21.17
CA PHE A 215 35.03 -23.25 20.01
C PHE A 215 34.94 -21.87 19.35
N THR A 216 34.55 -21.85 18.09
CA THR A 216 34.30 -20.64 17.31
C THR A 216 32.93 -20.77 16.62
N LEU A 217 32.07 -19.80 16.80
CA LEU A 217 30.81 -19.67 16.06
C LEU A 217 30.96 -18.61 14.97
N SER A 218 30.86 -19.03 13.72
CA SER A 218 30.78 -18.16 12.55
C SER A 218 29.35 -18.08 12.06
N VAL A 219 28.88 -16.88 11.73
CA VAL A 219 27.53 -16.64 11.19
C VAL A 219 27.66 -15.73 9.97
N ALA A 220 26.98 -16.12 8.89
CA ALA A 220 26.85 -15.33 7.67
C ALA A 220 25.38 -15.19 7.27
N ASP A 221 25.01 -14.01 6.79
CA ASP A 221 23.66 -13.79 6.25
C ASP A 221 23.66 -13.83 4.70
N GLU A 222 22.44 -13.73 4.11
CA GLU A 222 22.23 -13.77 2.67
C GLU A 222 22.84 -12.58 1.90
N ASP A 223 23.26 -11.52 2.60
CA ASP A 223 23.91 -10.33 2.04
C ASP A 223 25.43 -10.31 2.31
N ASP A 224 26.02 -11.48 2.63
CA ASP A 224 27.47 -11.66 2.92
C ASP A 224 27.99 -10.89 4.14
N ASN A 225 27.13 -10.43 5.05
CA ASN A 225 27.62 -9.97 6.33
C ASN A 225 28.03 -11.15 7.17
N ARG A 226 29.29 -11.14 7.63
CA ARG A 226 29.90 -12.25 8.35
C ARG A 226 30.47 -11.80 9.69
N ILE A 227 30.28 -12.62 10.69
CA ILE A 227 30.91 -12.45 12.00
C ILE A 227 31.48 -13.79 12.48
N SER A 228 32.45 -13.72 13.37
CA SER A 228 33.03 -14.89 14.04
C SER A 228 33.26 -14.54 15.51
N LEU A 229 32.85 -15.43 16.42
CA LEU A 229 32.98 -15.27 17.86
C LEU A 229 33.67 -16.49 18.46
N ALA A 230 34.80 -16.27 19.12
CA ALA A 230 35.48 -17.29 19.91
C ALA A 230 34.74 -17.50 21.25
N MET A 231 34.69 -18.73 21.67
CA MET A 231 34.22 -19.19 23.00
C MET A 231 35.36 -20.03 23.64
N PRO A 232 36.27 -19.39 24.39
CA PRO A 232 37.29 -20.10 25.12
C PRO A 232 36.66 -21.02 26.15
N ARG A 233 37.03 -22.31 26.13
CA ARG A 233 36.52 -23.31 27.03
C ARG A 233 37.41 -24.56 27.01
N GLU A 234 37.63 -25.16 28.16
CA GLU A 234 38.17 -26.51 28.25
C GLU A 234 37.18 -27.50 27.62
N LYS A 235 37.69 -28.40 26.80
CA LYS A 235 36.87 -29.40 26.10
C LYS A 235 36.64 -30.60 26.96
N GLU A 236 35.41 -30.91 27.23
CA GLU A 236 34.96 -32.10 27.99
C GLU A 236 34.14 -33.01 27.09
N LEU A 237 34.36 -34.32 27.14
CA LEU A 237 33.57 -35.28 26.41
C LEU A 237 32.18 -35.40 26.98
N ALA A 238 31.19 -35.36 26.13
CA ALA A 238 29.79 -35.56 26.51
C ALA A 238 29.46 -37.02 26.71
N ARG A 239 28.62 -37.33 27.69
CA ARG A 239 28.11 -38.68 27.97
C ARG A 239 27.04 -39.14 26.97
N THR A 240 26.42 -38.18 26.27
CA THR A 240 25.34 -38.45 25.29
C THR A 240 25.63 -37.68 24.00
N PRO A 241 25.14 -38.11 22.83
CA PRO A 241 25.30 -37.41 21.56
C PRO A 241 24.80 -35.96 21.64
N GLN A 242 25.64 -34.99 21.25
CA GLN A 242 25.34 -33.57 21.36
C GLN A 242 24.93 -32.91 20.04
N LEU A 243 25.20 -33.52 18.90
CA LEU A 243 25.05 -32.90 17.57
C LEU A 243 23.68 -32.27 17.37
N GLU A 244 22.60 -33.01 17.64
CA GLU A 244 21.24 -32.51 17.48
C GLU A 244 20.89 -31.39 18.50
N ASN A 245 21.38 -31.53 19.74
CA ASN A 245 21.20 -30.51 20.75
C ASN A 245 21.89 -29.19 20.34
N LEU A 246 23.14 -29.25 19.87
CA LEU A 246 23.90 -28.11 19.39
C LEU A 246 23.18 -27.40 18.22
N LYS A 247 22.76 -28.16 17.21
CA LYS A 247 21.97 -27.64 16.08
C LYS A 247 20.69 -26.97 16.54
N ASN A 248 19.91 -27.63 17.39
CA ASN A 248 18.66 -27.11 17.91
C ASN A 248 18.85 -25.83 18.75
N GLN A 249 19.89 -25.77 19.58
CA GLN A 249 20.15 -24.57 20.39
C GLN A 249 20.59 -23.38 19.54
N LEU A 250 21.43 -23.59 18.55
CA LEU A 250 21.93 -22.54 17.66
C LEU A 250 20.83 -22.03 16.69
N SER A 251 19.92 -22.92 16.24
CA SER A 251 18.82 -22.53 15.33
C SER A 251 17.69 -21.74 15.99
N LYS A 252 17.65 -21.60 17.33
CA LYS A 252 16.61 -20.84 18.06
C LYS A 252 16.72 -19.33 17.90
N LEU A 253 16.41 -18.82 16.70
CA LEU A 253 16.50 -17.39 16.35
C LEU A 253 15.13 -16.67 16.38
N GLY A 254 14.08 -17.28 16.94
CA GLY A 254 12.68 -16.88 16.79
C GLY A 254 12.35 -15.41 17.04
N ASN A 255 12.95 -14.78 18.06
CA ASN A 255 12.70 -13.37 18.42
C ASN A 255 13.67 -12.37 17.75
N THR A 256 14.40 -12.81 16.71
CA THR A 256 15.36 -11.99 15.97
C THR A 256 14.87 -11.81 14.53
N PRO A 257 15.43 -10.89 13.76
CA PRO A 257 15.11 -10.78 12.33
C PRO A 257 15.69 -11.93 11.49
N PHE A 258 16.41 -12.87 12.09
CA PHE A 258 17.08 -13.95 11.40
C PHE A 258 16.34 -15.27 11.49
N GLU A 259 16.58 -16.14 10.50
CA GLU A 259 16.18 -17.55 10.48
C GLU A 259 17.36 -18.41 10.04
N ALA A 260 17.63 -19.49 10.78
CA ALA A 260 18.69 -20.42 10.41
C ALA A 260 18.29 -21.18 9.13
N GLU A 261 19.04 -20.99 8.06
CA GLU A 261 18.95 -21.75 6.82
C GLU A 261 19.71 -23.06 6.97
N SER A 262 20.91 -23.00 7.57
CA SER A 262 21.70 -24.16 7.90
C SER A 262 22.49 -23.96 9.20
N VAL A 263 22.73 -25.06 9.91
CA VAL A 263 23.61 -25.11 11.09
C VAL A 263 24.58 -26.26 10.88
N GLU A 264 25.85 -25.92 10.66
CA GLU A 264 26.92 -26.84 10.50
C GLU A 264 27.71 -26.97 11.83
N ILE A 265 28.00 -28.21 12.24
CA ILE A 265 28.78 -28.51 13.45
C ILE A 265 30.04 -29.30 12.98
N VAL A 266 31.21 -28.72 13.15
CA VAL A 266 32.48 -29.31 12.75
C VAL A 266 33.36 -29.51 14.00
N LEU A 267 33.20 -30.64 14.61
CA LEU A 267 33.90 -31.04 15.84
C LEU A 267 34.61 -32.36 15.61
N SER A 268 35.80 -32.54 16.19
CA SER A 268 36.56 -33.78 16.10
C SER A 268 36.00 -34.90 16.97
N ASP A 269 35.23 -34.54 18.03
CA ASP A 269 34.67 -35.46 18.97
C ASP A 269 33.31 -34.97 19.53
N ASN A 270 32.67 -35.76 20.36
CA ASN A 270 31.39 -35.45 20.99
C ASN A 270 31.59 -34.54 22.23
N TRP A 271 31.92 -33.27 22.02
CA TRP A 271 32.15 -32.28 23.08
C TRP A 271 30.90 -31.83 23.79
N PHE A 272 30.97 -31.71 25.11
CA PHE A 272 29.91 -31.11 25.92
C PHE A 272 30.01 -29.60 25.95
N ILE A 273 28.91 -28.92 25.52
CA ILE A 273 28.76 -27.46 25.63
C ILE A 273 27.45 -27.18 26.35
N PRO A 274 27.47 -26.49 27.50
CA PRO A 274 26.24 -26.13 28.22
C PRO A 274 25.27 -25.31 27.37
N SER A 275 23.98 -25.59 27.44
CA SER A 275 22.98 -24.87 26.68
C SER A 275 22.89 -23.38 27.00
N SER A 276 23.26 -22.99 28.23
CA SER A 276 23.37 -21.58 28.65
C SER A 276 24.46 -20.83 27.88
N GLU A 277 25.65 -21.45 27.72
CA GLU A 277 26.76 -20.86 26.98
C GLU A 277 26.48 -20.78 25.48
N LEU A 278 25.85 -21.81 24.91
CA LEU A 278 25.39 -21.78 23.52
C LEU A 278 24.37 -20.66 23.29
N SER A 279 23.46 -20.48 24.24
CA SER A 279 22.43 -19.42 24.16
C SER A 279 23.05 -18.02 24.27
N ASP A 280 24.04 -17.83 25.13
CA ASP A 280 24.79 -16.58 25.22
C ASP A 280 25.60 -16.32 23.94
N LEU A 281 26.32 -17.29 23.46
CA LEU A 281 27.10 -17.22 22.21
C LEU A 281 26.21 -16.84 21.03
N ARG A 282 25.08 -17.50 20.89
CA ARG A 282 24.06 -17.19 19.86
C ARG A 282 23.54 -15.75 19.98
N ARG A 283 23.17 -15.29 21.19
CA ARG A 283 22.68 -13.93 21.42
C ARG A 283 23.75 -12.90 21.01
N ARG A 284 24.99 -13.07 21.45
CA ARG A 284 26.12 -12.20 21.07
C ARG A 284 26.39 -12.22 19.56
N ALA A 285 26.25 -13.38 18.91
CA ALA A 285 26.41 -13.52 17.46
C ALA A 285 25.32 -12.73 16.71
N VAL A 286 24.06 -12.80 17.16
CA VAL A 286 22.97 -11.99 16.59
C VAL A 286 23.24 -10.50 16.73
N GLU A 287 23.65 -10.04 17.92
CA GLU A 287 23.97 -8.62 18.17
C GLU A 287 25.11 -8.13 17.24
N LYS A 288 26.19 -8.92 17.12
CA LYS A 288 27.32 -8.60 16.24
C LYS A 288 26.96 -8.62 14.76
N LEU A 289 26.10 -9.55 14.33
CA LEU A 289 25.65 -9.59 12.95
C LEU A 289 24.75 -8.39 12.61
N LEU A 290 23.87 -7.96 13.52
CA LEU A 290 23.08 -6.74 13.36
C LEU A 290 23.95 -5.49 13.26
N GLU A 291 25.02 -5.41 14.06
CA GLU A 291 25.99 -4.33 13.99
C GLU A 291 26.74 -4.34 12.65
N ALA A 292 27.24 -5.51 12.21
CA ALA A 292 27.91 -5.67 10.92
C ALA A 292 27.00 -5.25 9.76
N ARG A 293 25.74 -5.67 9.75
CA ARG A 293 24.75 -5.23 8.75
C ARG A 293 24.57 -3.72 8.72
N ARG A 294 24.54 -3.06 9.89
CA ARG A 294 24.41 -1.60 9.97
C ARG A 294 25.62 -0.86 9.42
N ILE A 295 26.82 -1.38 9.71
CA ILE A 295 28.10 -0.79 9.27
C ILE A 295 28.30 -0.99 7.78
N ASN A 296 28.03 -2.20 7.29
CA ASN A 296 28.27 -2.59 5.89
C ASN A 296 27.16 -2.11 4.95
N TYR A 297 26.06 -1.52 5.47
CA TYR A 297 24.97 -1.04 4.62
C TYR A 297 25.48 0.06 3.68
N PRO A 298 25.48 -0.17 2.35
CA PRO A 298 25.97 0.80 1.39
C PRO A 298 25.04 2.03 1.39
N ARG A 299 25.62 3.18 1.74
CA ARG A 299 24.91 4.46 1.64
C ARG A 299 25.49 5.23 0.46
N GLU A 300 24.66 5.42 -0.54
CA GLU A 300 25.01 6.30 -1.64
C GLU A 300 25.09 7.74 -1.12
N VAL A 301 26.25 8.35 -1.28
CA VAL A 301 26.45 9.79 -1.05
C VAL A 301 26.24 10.48 -2.38
N TRP A 302 25.03 10.98 -2.58
CA TRP A 302 24.74 11.74 -3.78
C TRP A 302 25.20 13.19 -3.59
N ARG A 303 26.09 13.64 -4.46
CA ARG A 303 26.47 15.07 -4.56
C ARG A 303 25.62 15.69 -5.64
N VAL A 304 24.79 16.67 -5.25
CA VAL A 304 24.03 17.44 -6.21
C VAL A 304 25.01 18.25 -7.06
N PRO A 305 25.13 17.97 -8.37
CA PRO A 305 25.97 18.81 -9.21
C PRO A 305 25.36 20.21 -9.29
N GLU A 306 26.19 21.24 -9.24
CA GLU A 306 25.73 22.58 -9.60
C GLU A 306 25.30 22.56 -11.06
N THR A 307 24.11 23.07 -11.32
CA THR A 307 23.56 23.15 -12.67
C THR A 307 23.38 24.62 -13.07
N HIS A 308 23.63 24.90 -14.34
CA HIS A 308 23.50 26.25 -14.92
C HIS A 308 22.54 26.25 -16.12
N HIS A 309 21.69 25.24 -16.23
CA HIS A 309 20.72 25.16 -17.32
C HIS A 309 19.65 26.23 -17.16
N ALA A 310 19.33 26.93 -18.23
CA ALA A 310 18.21 27.87 -18.20
C ALA A 310 16.91 27.14 -17.84
N PHE A 311 16.19 27.70 -16.87
CA PHE A 311 14.85 27.18 -16.54
C PHE A 311 13.90 27.44 -17.71
N PRO A 312 12.98 26.51 -18.05
CA PRO A 312 12.13 26.60 -19.24
C PRO A 312 11.19 27.82 -19.27
N ALA A 313 10.91 28.44 -18.11
CA ALA A 313 10.06 29.60 -18.02
C ALA A 313 10.86 30.82 -17.46
N GLN A 314 10.64 31.99 -18.02
CA GLN A 314 11.25 33.22 -17.52
C GLN A 314 10.48 33.86 -16.35
N GLU A 315 9.25 33.42 -16.12
CA GLU A 315 8.37 33.91 -15.08
C GLU A 315 7.72 32.74 -14.34
N LEU A 316 7.72 32.82 -13.01
CA LEU A 316 7.01 31.89 -12.15
C LEU A 316 5.82 32.58 -11.50
N THR A 317 4.66 31.94 -11.59
CA THR A 317 3.48 32.34 -10.84
C THR A 317 3.52 31.72 -9.42
N TYR A 318 2.53 31.98 -8.58
CA TYR A 318 2.36 31.34 -7.27
C TYR A 318 2.41 29.79 -7.34
N LEU A 319 2.13 29.20 -8.50
CA LEU A 319 2.23 27.73 -8.72
C LEU A 319 3.66 27.20 -8.67
N GLY A 320 4.67 28.08 -8.83
CA GLY A 320 6.07 27.73 -8.60
C GLY A 320 6.40 27.44 -7.15
N ASN A 321 5.50 27.82 -6.24
CA ASN A 321 5.61 27.59 -4.79
C ASN A 321 6.93 28.06 -4.18
N VAL A 322 7.42 29.24 -4.59
CA VAL A 322 8.68 29.81 -4.13
C VAL A 322 8.48 30.50 -2.78
N MET A 323 8.80 29.78 -1.70
CA MET A 323 8.54 30.19 -0.31
C MET A 323 9.68 30.96 0.32
N ASN A 324 10.93 30.74 -0.07
CA ASN A 324 12.11 31.27 0.61
C ASN A 324 13.16 31.83 -0.36
N GLY A 325 14.12 32.59 0.21
CA GLY A 325 15.17 33.24 -0.57
C GLY A 325 16.11 32.27 -1.30
N ALA A 326 16.41 31.12 -0.72
CA ALA A 326 17.28 30.13 -1.37
C ALA A 326 16.63 29.55 -2.63
N ALA A 327 15.31 29.24 -2.58
CA ALA A 327 14.57 28.81 -3.76
C ALA A 327 14.49 29.93 -4.82
N ALA A 328 14.28 31.19 -4.40
CA ALA A 328 14.28 32.32 -5.32
C ALA A 328 15.63 32.51 -6.01
N ALA A 329 16.74 32.44 -5.24
CA ALA A 329 18.10 32.54 -5.76
C ALA A 329 18.36 31.43 -6.80
N PHE A 330 18.01 30.20 -6.48
CA PHE A 330 18.13 29.08 -7.43
C PHE A 330 17.46 29.40 -8.78
N TYR A 331 16.21 29.87 -8.75
CA TYR A 331 15.49 30.16 -9.99
C TYR A 331 16.09 31.37 -10.73
N HIS A 332 16.57 32.39 -10.03
CA HIS A 332 17.26 33.51 -10.65
C HIS A 332 18.58 33.10 -11.30
N ASP A 333 19.37 32.26 -10.65
CA ASP A 333 20.62 31.68 -11.19
C ASP A 333 20.39 30.85 -12.45
N HIS A 334 19.15 30.34 -12.60
CA HIS A 334 18.70 29.58 -13.77
C HIS A 334 17.89 30.43 -14.77
N GLY A 335 17.99 31.77 -14.69
CA GLY A 335 17.46 32.71 -15.68
C GLY A 335 15.99 33.12 -15.54
N VAL A 336 15.33 32.77 -14.41
CA VAL A 336 13.98 33.26 -14.13
C VAL A 336 14.05 34.71 -13.70
N ARG A 337 13.33 35.60 -14.40
CA ARG A 337 13.37 37.01 -14.16
C ARG A 337 12.32 37.52 -13.18
N ARG A 338 11.13 36.91 -13.19
CA ARG A 338 10.01 37.29 -12.32
C ARG A 338 9.49 36.09 -11.57
N ILE A 339 9.38 36.21 -10.24
CA ILE A 339 8.89 35.16 -9.34
C ILE A 339 7.78 35.76 -8.49
N ALA A 340 6.55 35.30 -8.70
CA ALA A 340 5.44 35.65 -7.82
C ALA A 340 5.58 34.90 -6.50
N PRO A 341 5.16 35.49 -5.37
CA PRO A 341 5.14 34.81 -4.08
C PRO A 341 4.34 33.53 -4.13
N ALA A 342 4.72 32.54 -3.26
CA ALA A 342 3.92 31.35 -3.06
C ALA A 342 2.54 31.71 -2.48
N PHE A 343 1.54 30.86 -2.73
CA PHE A 343 0.14 31.05 -2.29
C PHE A 343 0.02 31.36 -0.78
N GLU A 344 0.84 30.72 0.04
CA GLU A 344 0.85 30.89 1.50
C GLU A 344 1.39 32.24 1.96
N LYS A 345 2.14 32.95 1.10
CA LYS A 345 2.60 34.31 1.37
C LYS A 345 1.61 35.34 0.89
N GLU A 346 1.09 35.14 -0.30
CA GLU A 346 0.16 36.06 -0.94
C GLU A 346 -0.80 35.30 -1.84
N ALA A 347 -2.04 35.11 -1.36
CA ALA A 347 -3.06 34.40 -2.10
C ALA A 347 -3.58 35.24 -3.25
N PRO A 348 -3.49 34.81 -4.52
CA PRO A 348 -4.06 35.54 -5.65
C PRO A 348 -5.60 35.43 -5.62
N GLU A 349 -6.27 36.51 -6.07
CA GLU A 349 -7.74 36.57 -6.11
C GLU A 349 -8.42 35.37 -6.83
N LYS A 350 -7.77 34.84 -7.86
CA LYS A 350 -8.30 33.73 -8.68
C LYS A 350 -7.34 32.53 -8.68
N ALA A 351 -7.10 31.96 -7.51
CA ALA A 351 -6.24 30.80 -7.40
C ALA A 351 -6.90 29.52 -7.91
N VAL A 352 -6.13 28.71 -8.60
CA VAL A 352 -6.51 27.31 -8.89
C VAL A 352 -6.35 26.51 -7.62
N LEU A 353 -7.45 25.96 -7.09
CA LEU A 353 -7.44 25.14 -5.89
C LEU A 353 -7.05 23.69 -6.17
N MET A 354 -7.37 23.20 -7.39
CA MET A 354 -7.08 21.82 -7.78
C MET A 354 -6.83 21.71 -9.28
N PHE A 355 -5.80 20.97 -9.65
CA PHE A 355 -5.57 20.46 -11.00
C PHE A 355 -5.96 18.99 -11.04
N CYS A 356 -6.86 18.61 -11.94
CA CYS A 356 -7.43 17.27 -11.97
C CYS A 356 -7.34 16.67 -13.38
N LYS A 357 -6.66 15.53 -13.52
CA LYS A 357 -6.69 14.75 -14.76
C LYS A 357 -8.01 14.00 -14.92
N HIS A 358 -8.71 13.72 -13.81
CA HIS A 358 -10.10 13.27 -13.84
C HIS A 358 -10.98 14.43 -14.31
N CYS A 359 -11.50 14.33 -15.52
CA CYS A 359 -12.30 15.38 -16.15
C CYS A 359 -13.78 15.01 -16.14
N LEU A 360 -14.62 15.81 -15.45
CA LEU A 360 -16.05 15.53 -15.35
C LEU A 360 -16.77 15.55 -16.70
N ARG A 361 -16.37 16.42 -17.63
CA ARG A 361 -16.91 16.37 -19.01
C ARG A 361 -16.63 15.03 -19.68
N TYR A 362 -15.44 14.48 -19.49
CA TYR A 362 -15.09 13.18 -20.06
C TYR A 362 -15.89 12.06 -19.38
N SER A 363 -15.93 12.04 -18.06
CA SER A 363 -16.66 11.00 -17.31
C SER A 363 -18.16 10.99 -17.55
N MET A 364 -18.75 12.13 -17.95
CA MET A 364 -20.16 12.25 -18.28
C MET A 364 -20.47 12.10 -19.78
N GLY A 365 -19.47 11.76 -20.59
CA GLY A 365 -19.64 11.53 -22.03
C GLY A 365 -19.72 12.80 -22.88
N TRP A 366 -19.38 13.99 -22.35
CA TRP A 366 -19.48 15.28 -23.05
C TRP A 366 -18.15 15.85 -23.50
N CYS A 367 -17.11 15.02 -23.54
CA CYS A 367 -15.80 15.51 -23.98
C CYS A 367 -15.82 15.84 -25.49
N PRO A 368 -15.55 17.09 -25.90
CA PRO A 368 -15.57 17.47 -27.31
C PRO A 368 -14.45 16.82 -28.12
N VAL A 369 -13.37 16.42 -27.46
CA VAL A 369 -12.21 15.80 -28.11
C VAL A 369 -12.43 14.28 -28.29
N HIS A 370 -12.84 13.58 -27.23
CA HIS A 370 -12.93 12.12 -27.24
C HIS A 370 -14.31 11.58 -27.61
N HIS A 371 -15.39 12.21 -27.14
CA HIS A 371 -16.76 11.73 -27.39
C HIS A 371 -17.42 12.46 -28.55
N LYS A 372 -16.93 13.64 -28.93
CA LYS A 372 -17.52 14.52 -29.96
C LYS A 372 -18.99 14.87 -29.69
N VAL A 373 -19.41 14.81 -28.43
CA VAL A 373 -20.77 15.12 -27.96
C VAL A 373 -20.77 16.45 -27.22
N ARG A 374 -21.71 17.31 -27.51
CA ARG A 374 -21.91 18.55 -26.75
C ARG A 374 -22.73 18.29 -25.52
N SER A 375 -22.37 18.94 -24.41
CA SER A 375 -23.15 18.93 -23.20
C SER A 375 -24.53 19.59 -23.42
N PRO A 376 -25.60 19.04 -22.84
CA PRO A 376 -26.93 19.70 -22.83
C PRO A 376 -27.03 20.86 -21.83
N TYR A 377 -25.93 21.14 -21.10
CA TYR A 377 -25.88 22.15 -20.03
C TYR A 377 -24.95 23.29 -20.44
N ARG A 378 -25.22 24.49 -19.90
CA ARG A 378 -24.46 25.70 -20.20
C ARG A 378 -23.25 25.86 -19.26
N GLU A 379 -22.08 26.07 -19.80
CA GLU A 379 -20.88 26.39 -19.02
C GLU A 379 -20.83 27.86 -18.56
N PRO A 380 -20.13 28.17 -17.42
CA PRO A 380 -19.31 27.28 -16.61
C PRO A 380 -20.14 26.34 -15.71
N TYR A 381 -19.56 25.18 -15.34
CA TYR A 381 -20.15 24.29 -14.35
C TYR A 381 -19.59 24.61 -12.95
N PHE A 382 -20.42 24.35 -11.94
CA PHE A 382 -20.06 24.57 -10.54
C PHE A 382 -20.29 23.30 -9.72
N LEU A 383 -19.30 22.95 -8.92
CA LEU A 383 -19.50 22.05 -7.79
C LEU A 383 -20.09 22.88 -6.64
N VAL A 384 -21.07 22.31 -5.95
CA VAL A 384 -21.68 22.92 -4.78
C VAL A 384 -21.48 21.95 -3.62
N SER A 385 -20.81 22.40 -2.56
CA SER A 385 -20.59 21.61 -1.34
C SER A 385 -21.84 21.59 -0.46
N SER A 386 -21.84 20.74 0.58
CA SER A 386 -22.96 20.62 1.50
C SER A 386 -23.26 21.90 2.31
N ASP A 387 -22.24 22.74 2.52
CA ASP A 387 -22.32 24.05 3.18
C ASP A 387 -22.64 25.21 2.20
N GLY A 388 -22.96 24.88 0.94
CA GLY A 388 -23.41 25.83 -0.07
C GLY A 388 -22.28 26.54 -0.84
N LYS A 389 -21.00 26.31 -0.50
CA LYS A 389 -19.88 26.92 -1.23
C LYS A 389 -19.83 26.43 -2.67
N ARG A 390 -19.55 27.35 -3.57
CA ARG A 390 -19.47 27.09 -5.01
C ARG A 390 -18.02 27.05 -5.46
N PHE A 391 -17.73 26.14 -6.40
CA PHE A 391 -16.41 25.97 -7.00
C PHE A 391 -16.59 25.88 -8.51
N ARG A 392 -16.01 26.82 -9.22
CA ARG A 392 -16.08 26.91 -10.68
C ARG A 392 -15.13 25.90 -11.33
N LEU A 393 -15.62 25.19 -12.33
CA LEU A 393 -14.85 24.26 -13.14
C LEU A 393 -14.42 24.94 -14.45
N GLN A 394 -13.15 24.78 -14.79
CA GLN A 394 -12.58 25.17 -16.08
C GLN A 394 -11.91 23.94 -16.71
N PHE A 395 -12.16 23.75 -18.01
CA PHE A 395 -11.66 22.59 -18.74
C PHE A 395 -10.60 23.02 -19.76
N ASP A 396 -9.36 22.57 -19.56
CA ASP A 396 -8.28 22.70 -20.51
C ASP A 396 -8.20 21.44 -21.38
N CYS A 397 -8.88 21.47 -22.53
CA CYS A 397 -8.98 20.31 -23.41
C CYS A 397 -7.66 20.01 -24.15
N LYS A 398 -6.73 20.98 -24.28
CA LYS A 398 -5.40 20.74 -24.87
C LYS A 398 -4.54 19.86 -23.93
N LEU A 399 -4.56 20.19 -22.64
CA LEU A 399 -3.82 19.44 -21.60
C LEU A 399 -4.62 18.27 -21.01
N CYS A 400 -5.86 18.06 -21.47
CA CYS A 400 -6.80 17.11 -20.85
C CYS A 400 -6.85 17.26 -19.32
N GLN A 401 -7.10 18.50 -18.84
CA GLN A 401 -7.05 18.85 -17.43
C GLN A 401 -8.30 19.65 -17.05
N MET A 402 -8.86 19.36 -15.89
CA MET A 402 -9.88 20.17 -15.25
C MET A 402 -9.26 20.96 -14.10
N LYS A 403 -9.58 22.23 -14.01
CA LYS A 403 -9.17 23.12 -12.93
C LYS A 403 -10.38 23.50 -12.08
N VAL A 404 -10.19 23.56 -10.77
CA VAL A 404 -11.20 23.94 -9.80
C VAL A 404 -10.79 25.26 -9.15
N TYR A 405 -11.69 26.23 -9.13
CA TYR A 405 -11.49 27.54 -8.54
C TYR A 405 -12.52 27.79 -7.44
N ALA A 406 -12.16 28.53 -6.40
CA ALA A 406 -13.18 29.09 -5.50
C ALA A 406 -14.04 30.08 -6.30
N GLU A 407 -15.33 30.15 -5.94
CA GLU A 407 -16.25 31.18 -6.39
C GLU A 407 -16.68 31.93 -5.14
N GLU A 408 -16.60 33.24 -5.14
CA GLU A 408 -17.06 34.10 -4.05
C GLU A 408 -18.59 34.10 -3.89
#